data_5ca53dfbe05b12346f58755d4bb5350f
#
_entry.id   5ca53dfbe05b12346f58755d4bb5350f
#
_cell.length_a   1.000
_cell.length_b   1.000
_cell.length_c   1.000
_cell.angle_alpha   90.00
_cell.angle_beta   90.00
_cell.angle_gamma   90.00
#
_symmetry.space_group_name_H-M   'P 1'
#
loop_
_entity.id
_entity.type
_entity.pdbx_description
1 polymer ?
#
loop_
_entity_poly.entity_id
_entity_poly.type
_entity_poly.pdbx_seq_one_letter_code
_entity_poly.pdbx_strand_id
1 'polypeptide(L)'
;VGKSSTPADKGTTSKILICAPSNAAIDEIAYRIKEGYRGSRLKPDNAKVVRIGTDKAINLSVRDVSLDSLVEQKLNGSTSATKGKDLESEVATLRKNLESVKDMRRQKLAVLTNLQDNVIRYKALEDELKKLNSQRIALTQQLDQLKDAQKSESRTLDAIRRRTRRQVLQEADVICSTLSGAGHDTLDQFEFETIVIDEAAQAIELSSLIPLKYKCNRCVLVGDPQQLPPTVISQEVRFLIDDI
;
A
#
# COMPACT_ATOMS: atom_id res chain seq x y z
N VAL A 1 6.05 51.75 -18.20
CA VAL A 1 6.00 51.39 -16.79
C VAL A 1 4.91 50.33 -16.61
N GLY A 2 5.25 49.09 -16.87
CA GLY A 2 4.38 47.93 -16.71
C GLY A 2 4.67 47.25 -15.37
N LYS A 3 3.70 47.30 -14.45
CA LYS A 3 3.74 46.50 -13.20
C LYS A 3 3.46 45.06 -13.57
N SER A 4 4.48 44.21 -13.49
CA SER A 4 4.30 42.75 -13.47
C SER A 4 3.70 42.36 -12.13
N SER A 5 2.42 42.01 -12.11
CA SER A 5 1.79 41.35 -10.99
C SER A 5 2.29 39.91 -10.92
N THR A 6 3.11 39.64 -9.94
CA THR A 6 3.45 38.26 -9.50
C THR A 6 2.15 37.58 -9.06
N PRO A 7 1.87 36.32 -9.52
CA PRO A 7 0.73 35.58 -9.02
C PRO A 7 0.96 35.28 -7.54
N ALA A 8 -0.10 35.53 -6.75
CA ALA A 8 -0.15 35.25 -5.33
C ALA A 8 0.26 33.81 -5.03
N ASP A 9 1.26 33.68 -4.22
CA ASP A 9 1.75 32.48 -3.59
C ASP A 9 0.58 31.74 -2.90
N LYS A 10 0.08 30.69 -3.55
CA LYS A 10 -0.77 29.70 -2.89
C LYS A 10 0.16 28.99 -1.93
N GLY A 11 -0.05 29.22 -0.63
CA GLY A 11 0.75 28.70 0.47
C GLY A 11 1.06 27.20 0.31
N THR A 12 2.07 26.89 -0.46
CA THR A 12 2.72 25.58 -0.50
C THR A 12 3.50 25.48 0.80
N THR A 13 2.98 24.72 1.76
CA THR A 13 3.74 24.37 2.95
C THR A 13 5.05 23.73 2.50
N SER A 14 6.16 24.37 2.83
CA SER A 14 7.51 23.90 2.58
C SER A 14 7.69 22.53 3.20
N LYS A 15 7.87 21.48 2.36
CA LYS A 15 8.04 20.10 2.82
C LYS A 15 9.50 19.73 2.90
N ILE A 16 9.83 18.96 3.93
CA ILE A 16 11.18 18.42 4.13
C ILE A 16 11.14 16.90 3.91
N LEU A 17 12.03 16.40 3.05
CA LEU A 17 12.29 14.98 2.90
C LEU A 17 13.58 14.61 3.62
N ILE A 18 13.51 13.69 4.57
CA ILE A 18 14.68 13.16 5.27
C ILE A 18 14.88 11.71 4.87
N CYS A 19 16.10 11.40 4.45
CA CYS A 19 16.47 10.07 3.99
C CYS A 19 17.68 9.53 4.77
N ALA A 20 17.76 8.23 4.90
CA ALA A 20 18.94 7.53 5.39
C ALA A 20 19.12 6.18 4.65
N PRO A 21 20.30 5.58 4.61
CA PRO A 21 20.55 4.31 3.93
C PRO A 21 19.86 3.12 4.62
N SER A 22 19.61 3.17 5.93
CA SER A 22 19.03 2.09 6.69
C SER A 22 17.69 2.46 7.37
N ASN A 23 16.86 1.44 7.65
CA ASN A 23 15.63 1.63 8.41
C ASN A 23 15.93 2.08 9.85
N ALA A 24 16.97 1.54 10.50
CA ALA A 24 17.32 1.91 11.86
C ALA A 24 17.70 3.40 11.97
N ALA A 25 18.49 3.91 11.05
CA ALA A 25 18.90 5.31 11.05
C ALA A 25 17.68 6.24 10.85
N ILE A 26 16.85 5.98 9.87
CA ILE A 26 15.68 6.85 9.61
C ILE A 26 14.61 6.74 10.69
N ASP A 27 14.45 5.59 11.33
CA ASP A 27 13.51 5.41 12.44
C ASP A 27 13.96 6.21 13.68
N GLU A 28 15.26 6.25 13.97
CA GLU A 28 15.81 7.07 15.06
C GLU A 28 15.57 8.56 14.81
N ILE A 29 15.76 9.03 13.59
CA ILE A 29 15.46 10.43 13.22
C ILE A 29 13.97 10.73 13.36
N ALA A 30 13.11 9.86 12.81
CA ALA A 30 11.67 10.02 12.91
C ALA A 30 11.20 10.06 14.37
N TYR A 31 11.78 9.21 15.22
CA TYR A 31 11.51 9.19 16.65
C TYR A 31 11.91 10.51 17.33
N ARG A 32 13.12 11.00 17.06
CA ARG A 32 13.61 12.26 17.66
C ARG A 32 12.78 13.45 17.22
N ILE A 33 12.34 13.52 15.98
CA ILE A 33 11.48 14.60 15.49
C ILE A 33 10.10 14.51 16.15
N LYS A 34 9.52 13.31 16.26
CA LYS A 34 8.24 13.05 16.92
C LYS A 34 8.26 13.47 18.41
N GLU A 35 9.29 13.09 19.15
CA GLU A 35 9.43 13.41 20.58
C GLU A 35 9.76 14.89 20.83
N GLY A 36 10.15 15.60 19.79
CA GLY A 36 10.63 16.97 19.89
C GLY A 36 12.04 17.06 20.46
N TYR A 37 12.82 17.99 19.94
CA TYR A 37 14.19 18.22 20.42
C TYR A 37 14.16 18.92 21.78
N ARG A 38 14.48 18.23 22.86
CA ARG A 38 14.48 18.69 24.26
C ARG A 38 15.51 19.78 24.56
N GLY A 39 15.84 20.63 23.67
CA GLY A 39 16.82 21.70 23.89
C GLY A 39 16.59 22.93 23.02
N SER A 40 15.64 22.88 22.14
CA SER A 40 15.33 23.99 21.25
C SER A 40 14.44 25.01 21.95
N ARG A 41 14.81 26.29 21.85
CA ARG A 41 13.91 27.41 22.18
C ARG A 41 12.71 27.51 21.24
N LEU A 42 12.73 26.78 20.14
CA LEU A 42 11.62 26.56 19.25
C LEU A 42 10.80 25.41 19.83
N LYS A 43 9.62 25.72 20.33
CA LYS A 43 8.63 24.72 20.70
C LYS A 43 8.43 23.85 19.45
N PRO A 44 8.52 22.51 19.53
CA PRO A 44 8.11 21.65 18.45
C PRO A 44 6.58 21.67 18.39
N ASP A 45 5.99 22.81 18.05
CA ASP A 45 4.56 22.93 17.87
C ASP A 45 4.23 22.15 16.57
N ASN A 46 3.96 20.85 16.77
CA ASN A 46 3.16 20.04 15.85
C ASN A 46 3.69 19.79 14.43
N ALA A 47 5.01 19.68 14.22
CA ALA A 47 5.50 19.17 12.95
C ALA A 47 4.90 17.78 12.69
N LYS A 48 4.09 17.67 11.65
CA LYS A 48 3.48 16.42 11.23
C LYS A 48 4.51 15.57 10.53
N VAL A 49 5.04 14.58 11.22
CA VAL A 49 6.02 13.63 10.71
C VAL A 49 5.32 12.42 10.12
N VAL A 50 5.74 11.98 8.96
CA VAL A 50 5.28 10.73 8.32
C VAL A 50 6.48 9.87 7.96
N ARG A 51 6.49 8.62 8.43
CA ARG A 51 7.49 7.61 8.10
C ARG A 51 6.96 6.70 6.99
N ILE A 52 7.66 6.65 5.86
CA ILE A 52 7.34 5.77 4.73
C ILE A 52 8.21 4.53 4.77
N GLY A 53 7.59 3.37 4.76
CA GLY A 53 8.25 2.06 4.75
C GLY A 53 7.25 0.93 4.97
N THR A 54 7.71 -0.30 4.85
CA THR A 54 6.87 -1.47 5.15
C THR A 54 6.76 -1.68 6.66
N ASP A 55 5.58 -2.02 7.17
CA ASP A 55 5.32 -2.21 8.62
C ASP A 55 6.30 -3.15 9.31
N LYS A 56 6.79 -4.16 8.59
CA LYS A 56 7.76 -5.13 9.12
C LYS A 56 9.16 -4.55 9.32
N ALA A 57 9.49 -3.48 8.59
CA ALA A 57 10.79 -2.85 8.59
C ALA A 57 10.85 -1.59 9.48
N ILE A 58 9.71 -1.12 9.97
CA ILE A 58 9.59 0.08 10.82
C ILE A 58 9.62 -0.32 12.29
N ASN A 59 10.43 0.38 13.09
CA ASN A 59 10.50 0.18 14.53
C ASN A 59 9.16 0.50 15.21
N LEU A 60 8.83 -0.24 16.27
CA LEU A 60 7.59 -0.05 17.03
C LEU A 60 7.44 1.35 17.59
N SER A 61 8.54 2.02 17.96
CA SER A 61 8.55 3.39 18.52
C SER A 61 8.02 4.47 17.56
N VAL A 62 8.09 4.22 16.25
CA VAL A 62 7.64 5.16 15.19
C VAL A 62 6.53 4.59 14.31
N ARG A 63 5.97 3.45 14.67
CA ARG A 63 4.89 2.82 13.91
C ARG A 63 3.63 3.68 13.86
N ASP A 64 3.33 4.41 14.91
CA ASP A 64 2.18 5.31 15.00
C ASP A 64 2.24 6.50 14.01
N VAL A 65 3.45 6.92 13.62
CA VAL A 65 3.68 7.92 12.56
C VAL A 65 3.98 7.30 11.20
N SER A 66 3.86 5.97 11.06
CA SER A 66 3.97 5.32 9.76
C SER A 66 2.80 5.71 8.85
N LEU A 67 3.06 5.82 7.55
CA LEU A 67 2.04 6.18 6.56
C LEU A 67 0.82 5.26 6.64
N ASP A 68 1.06 3.95 6.76
CA ASP A 68 -0.03 2.96 6.78
C ASP A 68 -0.85 3.06 8.07
N SER A 69 -0.23 3.24 9.24
CA SER A 69 -0.96 3.46 10.51
C SER A 69 -1.80 4.74 10.51
N LEU A 70 -1.25 5.84 9.98
CA LEU A 70 -1.99 7.10 9.87
C LEU A 70 -3.18 7.00 8.90
N VAL A 71 -3.01 6.25 7.81
CA VAL A 71 -4.10 5.96 6.86
C VAL A 71 -5.19 5.13 7.53
N GLU A 72 -4.82 4.08 8.27
CA GLU A 72 -5.78 3.24 8.99
C GLU A 72 -6.53 4.01 10.07
N GLN A 73 -5.86 4.87 10.83
CA GLN A 73 -6.50 5.75 11.81
C GLN A 73 -7.57 6.65 11.16
N LYS A 74 -7.25 7.26 10.01
CA LYS A 74 -8.22 8.08 9.27
C LYS A 74 -9.38 7.28 8.69
N LEU A 75 -9.13 6.04 8.26
CA LEU A 75 -10.15 5.15 7.71
C LEU A 75 -11.06 4.57 8.80
N ASN A 76 -10.52 4.21 9.97
CA ASN A 76 -11.28 3.67 11.09
C ASN A 76 -12.20 4.71 11.74
N GLY A 77 -11.91 6.00 11.56
CA GLY A 77 -12.84 7.08 11.90
C GLY A 77 -14.06 7.18 10.98
N SER A 78 -14.06 6.49 9.83
CA SER A 78 -15.18 6.41 8.88
C SER A 78 -15.64 4.96 8.77
N THR A 79 -16.84 4.67 9.25
CA THR A 79 -17.54 3.39 9.51
C THR A 79 -17.71 2.47 8.28
N SER A 80 -16.67 2.12 7.53
CA SER A 80 -16.79 1.34 6.29
C SER A 80 -16.21 -0.10 6.34
N ALA A 81 -15.70 -0.56 7.48
CA ALA A 81 -14.92 -1.82 7.54
C ALA A 81 -15.76 -3.12 7.67
N THR A 82 -17.07 -3.04 7.89
CA THR A 82 -17.91 -4.21 8.20
C THR A 82 -18.50 -4.92 6.98
N LYS A 83 -18.71 -4.24 5.87
CA LYS A 83 -19.40 -4.82 4.69
C LYS A 83 -18.62 -5.91 3.94
N GLY A 84 -17.30 -5.83 3.88
CA GLY A 84 -16.50 -6.78 3.09
C GLY A 84 -16.50 -8.23 3.61
N LYS A 85 -16.61 -8.43 4.93
CA LYS A 85 -16.64 -9.78 5.54
C LYS A 85 -17.95 -10.52 5.26
N ASP A 86 -19.05 -9.79 5.18
CA ASP A 86 -20.37 -10.39 4.92
C ASP A 86 -20.45 -10.91 3.48
N LEU A 87 -19.95 -10.17 2.50
CA LEU A 87 -19.89 -10.58 1.10
C LEU A 87 -19.02 -11.81 0.87
N GLU A 88 -17.88 -11.91 1.56
CA GLU A 88 -16.97 -13.06 1.43
C GLU A 88 -17.64 -14.36 1.95
N SER A 89 -18.33 -14.29 3.08
CA SER A 89 -19.08 -15.42 3.64
C SER A 89 -20.22 -15.86 2.73
N GLU A 90 -20.92 -14.91 2.10
CA GLU A 90 -22.02 -15.18 1.17
C GLU A 90 -21.52 -15.84 -0.12
N VAL A 91 -20.40 -15.36 -0.68
CA VAL A 91 -19.74 -15.99 -1.84
C VAL A 91 -19.30 -17.42 -1.52
N ALA A 92 -18.75 -17.68 -0.33
CA ALA A 92 -18.35 -19.02 0.07
C ALA A 92 -19.55 -19.98 0.18
N THR A 93 -20.66 -19.51 0.72
CA THR A 93 -21.92 -20.28 0.86
C THR A 93 -22.50 -20.62 -0.52
N LEU A 94 -22.57 -19.65 -1.43
CA LEU A 94 -23.07 -19.90 -2.78
C LEU A 94 -22.17 -20.85 -3.59
N ARG A 95 -20.85 -20.78 -3.43
CA ARG A 95 -19.93 -21.76 -4.04
C ARG A 95 -20.22 -23.18 -3.58
N LYS A 96 -20.46 -23.36 -2.27
CA LYS A 96 -20.79 -24.68 -1.70
C LYS A 96 -22.13 -25.20 -2.23
N ASN A 97 -23.15 -24.36 -2.33
CA ASN A 97 -24.44 -24.71 -2.88
C ASN A 97 -24.34 -25.08 -4.38
N LEU A 98 -23.58 -24.31 -5.14
CA LEU A 98 -23.35 -24.59 -6.57
C LEU A 98 -22.67 -25.95 -6.78
N GLU A 99 -21.69 -26.30 -5.95
CA GLU A 99 -21.00 -27.59 -6.04
C GLU A 99 -21.95 -28.74 -5.71
N SER A 100 -22.77 -28.62 -4.67
CA SER A 100 -23.81 -29.59 -4.32
C SER A 100 -24.78 -29.83 -5.49
N VAL A 101 -25.25 -28.79 -6.16
CA VAL A 101 -26.15 -28.91 -7.32
C VAL A 101 -25.45 -29.57 -8.51
N LYS A 102 -24.17 -29.29 -8.73
CA LYS A 102 -23.39 -29.97 -9.79
C LYS A 102 -23.23 -31.46 -9.53
N ASP A 103 -22.98 -31.84 -8.28
CA ASP A 103 -22.82 -33.25 -7.90
C ASP A 103 -24.16 -34.02 -8.02
N MET A 104 -25.27 -33.45 -7.54
CA MET A 104 -26.59 -34.03 -7.75
C MET A 104 -26.93 -34.21 -9.23
N ARG A 105 -26.62 -33.23 -10.07
CA ARG A 105 -26.79 -33.32 -11.51
C ARG A 105 -25.95 -34.42 -12.12
N ARG A 106 -24.68 -34.57 -11.71
CA ARG A 106 -23.77 -35.63 -12.20
C ARG A 106 -24.28 -37.02 -11.83
N GLN A 107 -24.76 -37.21 -10.59
CA GLN A 107 -25.35 -38.47 -10.15
C GLN A 107 -26.62 -38.85 -10.96
N LYS A 108 -27.53 -37.87 -11.16
CA LYS A 108 -28.76 -38.13 -11.95
C LYS A 108 -28.47 -38.41 -13.44
N LEU A 109 -27.45 -37.75 -14.01
CA LEU A 109 -27.02 -38.03 -15.37
C LEU A 109 -26.48 -39.45 -15.52
N ALA A 110 -25.70 -39.92 -14.52
CA ALA A 110 -25.20 -41.32 -14.52
C ALA A 110 -26.33 -42.34 -14.39
N VAL A 111 -27.38 -42.04 -13.66
CA VAL A 111 -28.57 -42.90 -13.60
C VAL A 111 -29.33 -42.92 -14.93
N LEU A 112 -29.42 -41.78 -15.62
CA LEU A 112 -30.09 -41.67 -16.92
C LEU A 112 -29.44 -42.51 -17.98
N THR A 113 -28.10 -42.55 -17.99
CA THR A 113 -27.32 -43.36 -18.98
C THR A 113 -27.52 -44.88 -18.82
N ASN A 114 -27.92 -45.32 -17.61
CA ASN A 114 -28.16 -46.75 -17.30
C ASN A 114 -29.60 -47.20 -17.45
N LEU A 115 -30.54 -46.29 -17.76
CA LEU A 115 -31.97 -46.59 -17.89
C LEU A 115 -32.34 -46.78 -19.36
N GLN A 116 -32.32 -48.03 -19.85
CA GLN A 116 -32.63 -48.35 -21.27
C GLN A 116 -34.11 -48.69 -21.54
N ASP A 117 -34.96 -49.03 -20.52
CA ASP A 117 -36.28 -49.68 -20.80
C ASP A 117 -37.52 -49.06 -20.14
N ASN A 118 -37.45 -47.90 -19.47
CA ASN A 118 -38.62 -47.34 -18.82
C ASN A 118 -38.91 -45.89 -19.18
N VAL A 119 -39.74 -45.65 -20.19
CA VAL A 119 -40.05 -44.31 -20.76
C VAL A 119 -40.60 -43.32 -19.73
N ILE A 120 -41.44 -43.77 -18.77
CA ILE A 120 -42.03 -42.91 -17.77
C ILE A 120 -40.95 -42.40 -16.79
N ARG A 121 -40.06 -43.28 -16.37
CA ARG A 121 -38.97 -42.97 -15.45
C ARG A 121 -37.91 -42.09 -16.11
N TYR A 122 -37.69 -42.30 -17.38
CA TYR A 122 -36.80 -41.47 -18.19
C TYR A 122 -37.29 -40.02 -18.27
N LYS A 123 -38.59 -39.80 -18.57
CA LYS A 123 -39.19 -38.47 -18.67
C LYS A 123 -39.17 -37.73 -17.34
N ALA A 124 -39.48 -38.41 -16.21
CA ALA A 124 -39.40 -37.82 -14.88
C ALA A 124 -37.99 -37.38 -14.53
N LEU A 125 -36.96 -38.18 -14.86
CA LEU A 125 -35.57 -37.86 -14.61
C LEU A 125 -35.07 -36.69 -15.49
N GLU A 126 -35.54 -36.61 -16.72
CA GLU A 126 -35.28 -35.50 -17.63
C GLU A 126 -35.80 -34.16 -17.07
N ASP A 127 -37.02 -34.16 -16.53
CA ASP A 127 -37.62 -32.95 -15.92
C ASP A 127 -36.87 -32.51 -14.65
N GLU A 128 -36.39 -33.47 -13.84
CA GLU A 128 -35.53 -33.17 -12.68
C GLU A 128 -34.17 -32.60 -13.12
N LEU A 129 -33.56 -33.12 -14.18
CA LEU A 129 -32.34 -32.58 -14.74
C LEU A 129 -32.52 -31.16 -15.27
N LYS A 130 -33.68 -30.86 -15.90
CA LYS A 130 -34.02 -29.49 -16.34
C LYS A 130 -34.08 -28.53 -15.14
N LYS A 131 -34.76 -28.95 -14.03
CA LYS A 131 -34.81 -28.15 -12.80
C LYS A 131 -33.45 -27.91 -12.19
N LEU A 132 -32.60 -28.94 -12.05
CA LEU A 132 -31.23 -28.79 -11.54
C LEU A 132 -30.38 -27.89 -12.43
N ASN A 133 -30.56 -27.98 -13.76
CA ASN A 133 -29.84 -27.10 -14.68
C ASN A 133 -30.27 -25.62 -14.52
N SER A 134 -31.56 -25.36 -14.35
CA SER A 134 -32.07 -24.01 -14.09
C SER A 134 -31.54 -23.48 -12.75
N GLN A 135 -31.52 -24.29 -11.70
CA GLN A 135 -30.94 -23.93 -10.40
C GLN A 135 -29.44 -23.63 -10.52
N ARG A 136 -28.69 -24.45 -11.24
CA ARG A 136 -27.28 -24.23 -11.50
C ARG A 136 -27.02 -22.88 -12.18
N ILE A 137 -27.83 -22.57 -13.21
CA ILE A 137 -27.71 -21.30 -13.95
C ILE A 137 -27.98 -20.11 -13.02
N ALA A 138 -29.09 -20.17 -12.24
CA ALA A 138 -29.43 -19.11 -11.29
C ALA A 138 -28.34 -18.90 -10.24
N LEU A 139 -27.81 -19.97 -9.63
CA LEU A 139 -26.72 -19.87 -8.66
C LEU A 139 -25.43 -19.32 -9.28
N THR A 140 -25.14 -19.69 -10.54
CA THR A 140 -23.97 -19.15 -11.24
C THR A 140 -24.11 -17.65 -11.48
N GLN A 141 -25.29 -17.19 -11.91
CA GLN A 141 -25.58 -15.76 -12.11
C GLN A 141 -25.49 -14.97 -10.80
N GLN A 142 -26.02 -15.49 -9.70
CA GLN A 142 -25.91 -14.88 -8.38
C GLN A 142 -24.44 -14.78 -7.93
N LEU A 143 -23.69 -15.86 -8.11
CA LEU A 143 -22.26 -15.87 -7.76
C LEU A 143 -21.46 -14.83 -8.56
N ASP A 144 -21.75 -14.70 -9.85
CA ASP A 144 -21.05 -13.72 -10.71
C ASP A 144 -21.42 -12.28 -10.32
N GLN A 145 -22.69 -12.01 -10.02
CA GLN A 145 -23.13 -10.70 -9.51
C GLN A 145 -22.45 -10.34 -8.19
N LEU A 146 -22.34 -11.27 -7.24
CA LEU A 146 -21.65 -11.02 -5.97
C LEU A 146 -20.14 -10.83 -6.14
N LYS A 147 -19.51 -11.57 -7.04
CA LYS A 147 -18.08 -11.35 -7.36
C LYS A 147 -17.84 -9.97 -7.98
N ASP A 148 -18.73 -9.53 -8.85
CA ASP A 148 -18.63 -8.21 -9.47
C ASP A 148 -18.85 -7.11 -8.43
N ALA A 149 -19.80 -7.28 -7.51
CA ALA A 149 -20.01 -6.39 -6.37
C ALA A 149 -18.77 -6.33 -5.45
N GLN A 150 -18.20 -7.48 -5.10
CA GLN A 150 -16.97 -7.57 -4.30
C GLN A 150 -15.79 -6.88 -4.97
N LYS A 151 -15.62 -7.09 -6.29
CA LYS A 151 -14.57 -6.44 -7.07
C LYS A 151 -14.76 -4.92 -7.15
N SER A 152 -15.99 -4.46 -7.29
CA SER A 152 -16.34 -3.04 -7.29
C SER A 152 -16.05 -2.40 -5.94
N GLU A 153 -16.43 -3.06 -4.84
CA GLU A 153 -16.16 -2.59 -3.48
C GLU A 153 -14.65 -2.52 -3.19
N SER A 154 -13.90 -3.56 -3.55
CA SER A 154 -12.43 -3.56 -3.43
C SER A 154 -11.79 -2.38 -4.16
N ARG A 155 -12.21 -2.11 -5.41
CA ARG A 155 -11.72 -0.95 -6.18
C ARG A 155 -12.03 0.38 -5.50
N THR A 156 -13.22 0.50 -4.91
CA THR A 156 -13.64 1.69 -4.19
C THR A 156 -12.79 1.89 -2.93
N LEU A 157 -12.57 0.83 -2.16
CA LEU A 157 -11.70 0.87 -0.97
C LEU A 157 -10.26 1.23 -1.33
N ASP A 158 -9.72 0.68 -2.41
CA ASP A 158 -8.37 1.01 -2.88
C ASP A 158 -8.26 2.46 -3.35
N ALA A 159 -9.32 3.01 -3.97
CA ALA A 159 -9.37 4.42 -4.35
C ALA A 159 -9.41 5.33 -3.11
N ILE A 160 -10.21 4.97 -2.10
CA ILE A 160 -10.27 5.69 -0.83
C ILE A 160 -8.91 5.65 -0.12
N ARG A 161 -8.28 4.46 -0.01
CA ARG A 161 -6.95 4.33 0.59
C ARG A 161 -5.90 5.19 -0.12
N ARG A 162 -5.87 5.18 -1.45
CA ARG A 162 -4.96 6.02 -2.24
C ARG A 162 -5.21 7.52 -1.99
N ARG A 163 -6.46 7.94 -1.94
CA ARG A 163 -6.83 9.33 -1.61
C ARG A 163 -6.39 9.70 -0.20
N THR A 164 -6.63 8.84 0.78
CA THR A 164 -6.24 9.07 2.18
C THR A 164 -4.73 9.13 2.34
N ARG A 165 -3.97 8.23 1.66
CA ARG A 165 -2.49 8.29 1.63
C ARG A 165 -2.00 9.65 1.11
N ARG A 166 -2.56 10.10 -0.01
CA ARG A 166 -2.23 11.42 -0.57
C ARG A 166 -2.52 12.52 0.44
N GLN A 167 -3.66 12.49 1.10
CA GLN A 167 -4.05 13.48 2.09
C GLN A 167 -3.09 13.50 3.28
N VAL A 168 -2.72 12.34 3.84
CA VAL A 168 -1.75 12.23 4.95
C VAL A 168 -0.41 12.87 4.54
N LEU A 169 0.09 12.56 3.34
CA LEU A 169 1.33 13.12 2.84
C LEU A 169 1.23 14.62 2.52
N GLN A 170 0.08 15.10 2.07
CA GLN A 170 -0.16 16.54 1.88
C GLN A 170 -0.14 17.33 3.19
N GLU A 171 -0.65 16.74 4.27
CA GLU A 171 -0.67 17.34 5.59
C GLU A 171 0.66 17.21 6.33
N ALA A 172 1.58 16.39 5.87
CA ALA A 172 2.89 16.20 6.47
C ALA A 172 3.82 17.38 6.20
N ASP A 173 4.54 17.82 7.22
CA ASP A 173 5.61 18.81 7.14
C ASP A 173 6.95 18.12 6.86
N VAL A 174 7.18 16.97 7.49
CA VAL A 174 8.40 16.17 7.38
C VAL A 174 8.05 14.75 6.95
N ILE A 175 8.69 14.29 5.88
CA ILE A 175 8.58 12.91 5.40
C ILE A 175 9.91 12.21 5.62
N CYS A 176 9.89 11.08 6.31
CA CYS A 176 11.05 10.25 6.60
C CYS A 176 10.98 8.96 5.79
N SER A 177 12.03 8.64 5.03
CA SER A 177 12.11 7.43 4.20
C SER A 177 13.54 6.91 4.12
N THR A 178 13.71 5.62 3.81
CA THR A 178 15.04 5.17 3.35
C THR A 178 15.33 5.77 1.98
N LEU A 179 16.61 5.84 1.59
CA LEU A 179 17.01 6.31 0.27
C LEU A 179 16.26 5.56 -0.85
N SER A 180 16.20 4.24 -0.78
CA SER A 180 15.44 3.44 -1.75
C SER A 180 13.93 3.70 -1.67
N GLY A 181 13.39 3.87 -0.46
CA GLY A 181 11.97 4.17 -0.23
C GLY A 181 11.55 5.53 -0.77
N ALA A 182 12.48 6.49 -0.84
CA ALA A 182 12.26 7.79 -1.47
C ALA A 182 11.98 7.69 -2.98
N GLY A 183 12.34 6.58 -3.61
CA GLY A 183 12.03 6.29 -5.01
C GLY A 183 10.58 5.91 -5.29
N HIS A 184 9.76 5.71 -4.27
CA HIS A 184 8.39 5.21 -4.43
C HIS A 184 7.47 6.25 -5.11
N ASP A 185 6.67 5.81 -6.09
CA ASP A 185 5.78 6.64 -6.92
C ASP A 185 4.80 7.52 -6.12
N THR A 186 4.50 7.14 -4.88
CA THR A 186 3.62 7.91 -3.99
C THR A 186 4.17 9.31 -3.71
N LEU A 187 5.49 9.50 -3.78
CA LEU A 187 6.16 10.77 -3.55
C LEU A 187 6.32 11.63 -4.81
N ASP A 188 6.14 11.07 -6.01
CA ASP A 188 6.38 11.76 -7.28
C ASP A 188 5.49 13.00 -7.50
N GLN A 189 4.38 13.08 -6.78
CA GLN A 189 3.45 14.20 -6.85
C GLN A 189 3.78 15.36 -5.89
N PHE A 190 4.82 15.21 -5.06
CA PHE A 190 5.22 16.22 -4.08
C PHE A 190 6.51 16.89 -4.47
N GLU A 191 6.63 18.16 -4.11
CA GLU A 191 7.84 18.95 -4.20
C GLU A 191 8.41 19.12 -2.80
N PHE A 192 9.73 19.04 -2.69
CA PHE A 192 10.44 19.19 -1.43
C PHE A 192 11.37 20.39 -1.51
N GLU A 193 11.20 21.34 -0.60
CA GLU A 193 12.11 22.49 -0.52
C GLU A 193 13.49 22.06 -0.06
N THR A 194 13.53 21.17 0.92
CA THR A 194 14.78 20.70 1.52
C THR A 194 14.79 19.18 1.56
N ILE A 195 15.92 18.61 1.15
CA ILE A 195 16.22 17.19 1.30
C ILE A 195 17.42 17.07 2.25
N VAL A 196 17.29 16.19 3.23
CA VAL A 196 18.35 15.84 4.17
C VAL A 196 18.67 14.36 4.00
N ILE A 197 19.94 14.04 3.77
CA ILE A 197 20.43 12.67 3.72
C ILE A 197 21.35 12.45 4.91
N ASP A 198 20.89 11.69 5.87
CA ASP A 198 21.70 11.31 7.04
C ASP A 198 22.46 10.01 6.76
N GLU A 199 23.59 9.82 7.45
CA GLU A 199 24.52 8.71 7.21
C GLU A 199 24.96 8.63 5.73
N ALA A 200 25.16 9.80 5.11
CA ALA A 200 25.48 9.91 3.68
C ALA A 200 26.79 9.22 3.31
N ALA A 201 27.75 9.14 4.23
CA ALA A 201 29.01 8.44 4.05
C ALA A 201 28.85 6.92 3.94
N GLN A 202 27.78 6.36 4.50
CA GLN A 202 27.42 4.94 4.42
C GLN A 202 26.52 4.61 3.21
N ALA A 203 26.09 5.62 2.47
CA ALA A 203 25.20 5.45 1.34
C ALA A 203 25.99 5.15 0.05
N ILE A 204 25.47 4.21 -0.75
CA ILE A 204 25.95 4.01 -2.12
C ILE A 204 25.55 5.23 -2.94
N GLU A 205 26.44 5.75 -3.77
CA GLU A 205 26.25 6.96 -4.57
C GLU A 205 24.92 6.96 -5.33
N LEU A 206 24.61 5.88 -6.05
CA LEU A 206 23.36 5.74 -6.79
C LEU A 206 22.11 5.86 -5.90
N SER A 207 22.18 5.37 -4.66
CA SER A 207 21.07 5.48 -3.72
C SER A 207 20.85 6.93 -3.28
N SER A 208 21.92 7.71 -3.12
CA SER A 208 21.86 9.12 -2.75
C SER A 208 21.26 9.99 -3.86
N LEU A 209 21.34 9.57 -5.13
CA LEU A 209 20.72 10.28 -6.25
C LEU A 209 19.20 10.12 -6.28
N ILE A 210 18.63 9.06 -5.68
CA ILE A 210 17.18 8.79 -5.73
C ILE A 210 16.34 9.97 -5.20
N PRO A 211 16.59 10.52 -4.00
CA PRO A 211 15.80 11.65 -3.51
C PRO A 211 16.05 12.94 -4.31
N LEU A 212 17.17 13.10 -4.98
CA LEU A 212 17.50 14.30 -5.76
C LEU A 212 16.60 14.48 -7.00
N LYS A 213 15.87 13.42 -7.42
CA LYS A 213 14.87 13.55 -8.50
C LYS A 213 13.80 14.61 -8.22
N TYR A 214 13.56 14.96 -6.95
CA TYR A 214 12.54 15.92 -6.53
C TYR A 214 12.93 17.40 -6.67
N LYS A 215 14.11 17.71 -7.24
CA LYS A 215 14.54 19.08 -7.58
C LYS A 215 14.45 20.05 -6.39
N CYS A 216 14.97 19.68 -5.23
CA CYS A 216 14.97 20.51 -4.03
C CYS A 216 15.80 21.80 -4.20
N ASN A 217 15.41 22.85 -3.46
CA ASN A 217 16.18 24.08 -3.38
C ASN A 217 17.42 23.93 -2.50
N ARG A 218 17.38 23.01 -1.53
CA ARG A 218 18.46 22.75 -0.59
C ARG A 218 18.63 21.25 -0.36
N CYS A 219 19.85 20.77 -0.52
CA CYS A 219 20.22 19.40 -0.15
C CYS A 219 21.31 19.47 0.94
N VAL A 220 21.09 18.73 2.03
CA VAL A 220 22.02 18.62 3.15
C VAL A 220 22.44 17.16 3.28
N LEU A 221 23.74 16.91 3.17
CA LEU A 221 24.35 15.61 3.39
C LEU A 221 25.02 15.62 4.76
N VAL A 222 24.63 14.68 5.62
CA VAL A 222 25.20 14.50 6.96
C VAL A 222 25.82 13.12 7.01
N GLY A 223 27.05 13.02 7.44
CA GLY A 223 27.78 11.74 7.54
C GLY A 223 29.21 11.95 7.96
N ASP A 224 29.80 10.91 8.48
CA ASP A 224 31.21 10.90 8.91
C ASP A 224 31.97 9.88 8.05
N PRO A 225 32.89 10.34 7.16
CA PRO A 225 33.68 9.45 6.31
C PRO A 225 34.68 8.57 7.09
N GLN A 226 34.90 8.84 8.38
CA GLN A 226 35.73 7.98 9.25
C GLN A 226 34.96 6.82 9.86
N GLN A 227 33.59 6.81 9.73
CA GLN A 227 32.76 5.70 10.14
C GLN A 227 32.74 4.61 9.06
N LEU A 228 31.80 3.66 9.19
CA LEU A 228 31.70 2.53 8.28
C LEU A 228 31.41 2.98 6.84
N PRO A 229 32.11 2.43 5.85
CA PRO A 229 31.82 2.70 4.43
C PRO A 229 30.51 2.03 3.99
N PRO A 230 30.02 2.33 2.78
CA PRO A 230 28.88 1.63 2.19
C PRO A 230 29.06 0.12 2.19
N THR A 231 27.99 -0.61 2.52
CA THR A 231 28.01 -2.08 2.52
C THR A 231 28.01 -2.60 1.09
N VAL A 232 29.06 -3.28 0.66
CA VAL A 232 29.18 -3.97 -0.61
C VAL A 232 29.00 -5.46 -0.38
N ILE A 233 27.91 -6.03 -0.93
CA ILE A 233 27.55 -7.45 -0.77
C ILE A 233 28.27 -8.33 -1.79
N SER A 234 28.53 -7.81 -3.01
CA SER A 234 29.24 -8.56 -4.06
C SER A 234 30.71 -8.69 -3.73
N GLN A 235 31.20 -9.92 -3.65
CA GLN A 235 32.63 -10.19 -3.44
C GLN A 235 33.49 -9.68 -4.60
N GLU A 236 33.02 -9.80 -5.84
CA GLU A 236 33.73 -9.34 -7.03
C GLU A 236 33.96 -7.83 -7.03
N VAL A 237 32.96 -7.05 -6.61
CA VAL A 237 33.09 -5.57 -6.52
C VAL A 237 33.96 -5.18 -5.34
N ARG A 238 34.00 -5.95 -4.27
CA ARG A 238 34.85 -5.69 -3.10
C ARG A 238 36.34 -5.76 -3.45
N PHE A 239 36.75 -6.74 -4.24
CA PHE A 239 38.12 -6.84 -4.73
C PHE A 239 38.55 -5.64 -5.58
N LEU A 240 37.63 -5.08 -6.35
CA LEU A 240 37.93 -3.88 -7.18
C LEU A 240 38.10 -2.58 -6.38
N ILE A 241 37.53 -2.52 -5.16
CA ILE A 241 37.62 -1.34 -4.28
C ILE A 241 38.85 -1.41 -3.39
N ASP A 242 39.29 -2.58 -2.97
CA ASP A 242 40.48 -2.78 -2.13
C ASP A 242 41.78 -2.56 -2.91
N ASP A 243 41.75 -2.48 -4.26
CA ASP A 243 42.90 -2.22 -5.15
C ASP A 243 43.05 -0.74 -5.56
N ILE A 244 42.20 0.19 -5.06
CA ILE A 244 42.25 1.64 -5.30
C ILE A 244 42.74 2.38 -4.04
#